data_21e7929e87281d9dc095c7c20ed394c2
#
_entry.id   21e7929e87281d9dc095c7c20ed394c2
#
_cell.length_a   1.000
_cell.length_b   1.000
_cell.length_c   1.000
_cell.angle_alpha   90.00
_cell.angle_beta   90.00
_cell.angle_gamma   90.00
#
_symmetry.space_group_name_H-M   'P 1'
#
loop_
_entity.id
_entity.type
_entity.pdbx_description
1 polymer ?
#
loop_
_entity_poly.entity_id
_entity_poly.type
_entity_poly.pdbx_seq_one_letter_code
_entity_poly.pdbx_strand_id
1 'polypeptide(L)'
;VDEMMPLGKQNAIRVIPAIECDTLFDGLEVHILGYGLNHHTPYFEKLPQQIAQLKQGTMTKRIAKLNEYFDMELDAQALLQRFGTMNPFPAIVDYFLKDPRYANKPAFQPYQPGGERCEPACVNFYWDMCSAGNPCYVHVPYPSLQETVEHIHEAGGIAIIAHPFRNFFHQEERLEKALSQGIDGIEAYSNYHTREQNLYYEDYCQKHHVLMSCGSDFHGKMKPKIQLGEYGYEGHHAEIILQQFLHALAND
;
A
#
# COMPACT_ATOMS: atom_id res chain seq x y z
N VAL A 1 -0.02 8.49 15.01
CA VAL A 1 1.20 8.09 15.75
C VAL A 1 1.17 8.72 17.15
N ASP A 2 1.04 10.04 17.27
CA ASP A 2 1.13 10.78 18.54
C ASP A 2 0.13 10.32 19.61
N GLU A 3 -1.07 9.92 19.20
CA GLU A 3 -2.07 9.35 20.11
C GLU A 3 -1.71 7.92 20.54
N MET A 4 -1.10 7.13 19.66
CA MET A 4 -0.77 5.73 19.92
C MET A 4 0.46 5.54 20.81
N MET A 5 1.45 6.44 20.71
CA MET A 5 2.67 6.35 21.51
C MET A 5 2.40 6.35 23.03
N PRO A 6 1.63 7.31 23.60
CA PRO A 6 1.31 7.28 25.04
C PRO A 6 0.42 6.09 25.42
N LEU A 7 -0.52 5.67 24.56
CA LEU A 7 -1.37 4.50 24.81
C LEU A 7 -0.55 3.21 24.85
N GLY A 8 0.41 3.06 23.93
CA GLY A 8 1.34 1.93 23.95
C GLY A 8 2.12 1.88 25.26
N LYS A 9 2.69 3.00 25.69
CA LYS A 9 3.42 3.09 26.97
C LYS A 9 2.54 2.72 28.18
N GLN A 10 1.29 3.16 28.22
CA GLN A 10 0.34 2.82 29.29
C GLN A 10 0.01 1.33 29.34
N ASN A 11 0.06 0.62 28.22
CA ASN A 11 -0.29 -0.78 28.11
C ASN A 11 0.94 -1.71 27.97
N ALA A 12 2.14 -1.22 28.22
CA ALA A 12 3.40 -1.96 28.06
C ALA A 12 3.59 -2.53 26.63
N ILE A 13 3.11 -1.82 25.62
CA ILE A 13 3.26 -2.14 24.20
C ILE A 13 4.26 -1.14 23.58
N ARG A 14 5.31 -1.66 22.94
CA ARG A 14 6.21 -0.80 22.15
C ARG A 14 5.53 -0.41 20.84
N VAL A 15 5.31 0.88 20.66
CA VAL A 15 4.80 1.47 19.41
C VAL A 15 5.99 2.02 18.63
N ILE A 16 6.14 1.61 17.37
CA ILE A 16 7.16 2.11 16.45
C ILE A 16 6.47 3.06 15.47
N PRO A 17 6.86 4.34 15.41
CA PRO A 17 6.35 5.26 14.40
C PRO A 17 6.67 4.72 13.01
N ALA A 18 5.67 4.68 12.14
CA ALA A 18 5.87 4.20 10.77
C ALA A 18 4.94 4.90 9.79
N ILE A 19 5.30 4.83 8.51
CA ILE A 19 4.50 5.31 7.38
C ILE A 19 4.61 4.32 6.24
N GLU A 20 3.54 4.15 5.47
CA GLU A 20 3.55 3.52 4.15
C GLU A 20 3.43 4.60 3.08
N CYS A 21 4.39 4.62 2.15
CA CYS A 21 4.48 5.59 1.08
C CYS A 21 4.23 4.93 -0.27
N ASP A 22 3.32 5.53 -1.05
CA ASP A 22 3.18 5.23 -2.49
C ASP A 22 4.38 5.82 -3.24
N THR A 23 5.13 5.01 -3.99
CA THR A 23 6.30 5.45 -4.76
C THR A 23 6.29 4.90 -6.18
N LEU A 24 7.17 5.45 -7.03
CA LEU A 24 7.43 4.95 -8.38
C LEU A 24 8.84 4.36 -8.50
N PHE A 25 8.89 3.15 -9.04
CA PHE A 25 10.14 2.48 -9.39
C PHE A 25 10.00 1.78 -10.75
N ASP A 26 10.84 2.13 -11.72
CA ASP A 26 10.80 1.61 -13.10
C ASP A 26 9.40 1.67 -13.75
N GLY A 27 8.64 2.76 -13.45
CA GLY A 27 7.28 2.94 -13.95
C GLY A 27 6.21 2.13 -13.23
N LEU A 28 6.58 1.36 -12.21
CA LEU A 28 5.68 0.59 -11.35
C LEU A 28 5.39 1.34 -10.05
N GLU A 29 4.18 1.19 -9.56
CA GLU A 29 3.80 1.62 -8.22
C GLU A 29 4.33 0.60 -7.21
N VAL A 30 5.17 1.06 -6.28
CA VAL A 30 5.80 0.26 -5.23
C VAL A 30 5.56 0.95 -3.91
N HIS A 31 5.14 0.20 -2.89
CA HIS A 31 4.95 0.74 -1.56
C HIS A 31 6.21 0.53 -0.71
N ILE A 32 6.58 1.57 0.02
CA ILE A 32 7.73 1.57 0.94
C ILE A 32 7.24 1.88 2.35
N LEU A 33 7.64 1.03 3.29
CA LEU A 33 7.42 1.23 4.73
C LEU A 33 8.64 1.95 5.30
N GLY A 34 8.42 3.11 5.91
CA GLY A 34 9.42 3.77 6.73
C GLY A 34 9.15 3.49 8.20
N TYR A 35 10.05 2.81 8.90
CA TYR A 35 9.91 2.49 10.31
C TYR A 35 10.86 3.30 11.18
N GLY A 36 10.41 3.68 12.37
CA GLY A 36 11.24 4.36 13.38
C GLY A 36 11.52 5.84 13.10
N LEU A 37 11.01 6.35 11.99
CA LEU A 37 11.28 7.72 11.52
C LEU A 37 10.63 8.80 12.40
N ASN A 38 11.24 9.99 12.39
CA ASN A 38 10.62 11.20 12.88
C ASN A 38 9.57 11.71 11.90
N HIS A 39 8.29 11.40 12.15
CA HIS A 39 7.17 11.80 11.30
C HIS A 39 6.85 13.29 11.32
N HIS A 40 7.49 14.08 12.20
CA HIS A 40 7.37 15.55 12.26
C HIS A 40 8.39 16.28 11.38
N THR A 41 9.10 15.58 10.51
CA THR A 41 9.93 16.28 9.51
C THR A 41 9.05 17.01 8.49
N PRO A 42 9.50 18.14 7.92
CA PRO A 42 8.70 18.92 6.98
C PRO A 42 8.26 18.11 5.74
N TYR A 43 9.00 17.09 5.36
CA TYR A 43 8.63 16.20 4.24
C TYR A 43 7.41 15.37 4.60
N PHE A 44 7.44 14.60 5.70
CA PHE A 44 6.36 13.71 6.09
C PHE A 44 5.10 14.44 6.57
N GLU A 45 5.22 15.65 7.11
CA GLU A 45 4.06 16.49 7.43
C GLU A 45 3.30 16.93 6.17
N LYS A 46 4.00 17.19 5.05
CA LYS A 46 3.40 17.65 3.79
C LYS A 46 2.99 16.50 2.86
N LEU A 47 3.66 15.36 2.95
CA LEU A 47 3.48 14.23 2.03
C LEU A 47 2.01 13.79 1.88
N PRO A 48 1.19 13.63 2.95
CA PRO A 48 -0.20 13.22 2.82
C PRO A 48 -1.03 14.18 1.95
N GLN A 49 -0.81 15.47 2.11
CA GLN A 49 -1.51 16.48 1.30
C GLN A 49 -1.05 16.47 -0.16
N GLN A 50 0.25 16.30 -0.40
CA GLN A 50 0.80 16.19 -1.76
C GLN A 50 0.25 14.97 -2.49
N ILE A 51 0.26 13.80 -1.84
CA ILE A 51 -0.30 12.56 -2.39
C ILE A 51 -1.80 12.70 -2.67
N ALA A 52 -2.56 13.32 -1.75
CA ALA A 52 -3.97 13.58 -1.95
C ALA A 52 -4.23 14.47 -3.19
N GLN A 53 -3.43 15.52 -3.38
CA GLN A 53 -3.52 16.40 -4.55
C GLN A 53 -3.19 15.64 -5.86
N LEU A 54 -2.16 14.80 -5.88
CA LEU A 54 -1.82 13.95 -7.02
C LEU A 54 -2.95 12.98 -7.37
N LYS A 55 -3.47 12.26 -6.37
CA LYS A 55 -4.61 11.34 -6.54
C LYS A 55 -5.86 12.07 -7.04
N GLN A 56 -6.16 13.23 -6.49
CA GLN A 56 -7.30 14.06 -6.92
C GLN A 56 -7.11 14.59 -8.34
N GLY A 57 -5.92 15.07 -8.70
CA GLY A 57 -5.60 15.55 -10.04
C GLY A 57 -5.74 14.50 -11.14
N THR A 58 -5.58 13.21 -10.80
CA THR A 58 -5.75 12.10 -11.75
C THR A 58 -7.18 11.57 -11.81
N MET A 59 -8.06 11.95 -10.88
CA MET A 59 -9.40 11.39 -10.73
C MET A 59 -10.30 11.68 -11.94
N THR A 60 -10.24 12.89 -12.49
CA THR A 60 -11.01 13.25 -13.70
C THR A 60 -10.66 12.34 -14.88
N LYS A 61 -9.36 12.06 -15.07
CA LYS A 61 -8.89 11.14 -16.12
C LYS A 61 -9.36 9.70 -15.85
N ARG A 62 -9.36 9.28 -14.59
CA ARG A 62 -9.84 7.95 -14.20
C ARG A 62 -11.34 7.79 -14.45
N ILE A 63 -12.14 8.79 -14.09
CA ILE A 63 -13.58 8.80 -14.38
C ILE A 63 -13.85 8.77 -15.89
N ALA A 64 -13.07 9.51 -16.68
CA ALA A 64 -13.20 9.46 -18.14
C ALA A 64 -12.93 8.06 -18.69
N LYS A 65 -11.89 7.37 -18.22
CA LYS A 65 -11.60 5.97 -18.61
C LYS A 65 -12.68 4.99 -18.14
N LEU A 66 -13.25 5.18 -16.95
CA LEU A 66 -14.38 4.38 -16.48
C LEU A 66 -15.60 4.57 -17.37
N ASN A 67 -15.91 5.81 -17.74
CA ASN A 67 -17.01 6.11 -18.67
C ASN A 67 -16.82 5.44 -20.02
N GLU A 68 -15.63 5.57 -20.61
CA GLU A 68 -15.29 4.96 -21.90
C GLU A 68 -15.37 3.42 -21.85
N TYR A 69 -14.71 2.80 -20.86
CA TYR A 69 -14.60 1.35 -20.81
C TYR A 69 -15.90 0.65 -20.44
N PHE A 70 -16.68 1.23 -19.53
CA PHE A 70 -17.93 0.63 -19.05
C PHE A 70 -19.19 1.24 -19.71
N ASP A 71 -19.05 2.12 -20.68
CA ASP A 71 -20.17 2.82 -21.30
C ASP A 71 -21.06 3.48 -20.22
N MET A 72 -20.46 4.42 -19.47
CA MET A 72 -21.11 5.17 -18.40
C MET A 72 -21.06 6.67 -18.66
N GLU A 73 -21.88 7.43 -17.94
CA GLU A 73 -21.97 8.88 -18.01
C GLU A 73 -21.80 9.48 -16.60
N LEU A 74 -20.67 9.20 -15.96
CA LEU A 74 -20.32 9.79 -14.68
C LEU A 74 -19.82 11.23 -14.89
N ASP A 75 -20.43 12.19 -14.20
CA ASP A 75 -19.96 13.58 -14.18
C ASP A 75 -18.82 13.72 -13.15
N ALA A 76 -17.60 13.86 -13.65
CA ALA A 76 -16.41 13.95 -12.81
C ALA A 76 -16.45 15.19 -11.89
N GLN A 77 -16.94 16.33 -12.38
CA GLN A 77 -17.02 17.56 -11.59
C GLN A 77 -18.04 17.42 -10.44
N ALA A 78 -19.23 16.93 -10.75
CA ALA A 78 -20.27 16.69 -9.75
C ALA A 78 -19.83 15.66 -8.68
N LEU A 79 -19.16 14.57 -9.11
CA LEU A 79 -18.66 13.55 -8.20
C LEU A 79 -17.54 14.07 -7.29
N LEU A 80 -16.61 14.86 -7.82
CA LEU A 80 -15.54 15.45 -7.02
C LEU A 80 -16.07 16.52 -6.06
N GLN A 81 -17.08 17.30 -6.44
CA GLN A 81 -17.77 18.22 -5.52
C GLN A 81 -18.47 17.44 -4.39
N ARG A 82 -19.12 16.33 -4.72
CA ARG A 82 -19.88 15.53 -3.75
C ARG A 82 -19.01 14.73 -2.80
N PHE A 83 -17.92 14.14 -3.29
CA PHE A 83 -17.06 13.19 -2.57
C PHE A 83 -15.65 13.73 -2.35
N GLY A 84 -15.42 15.04 -2.53
CA GLY A 84 -14.13 15.71 -2.45
C GLY A 84 -13.45 15.57 -1.09
N THR A 85 -12.90 14.40 -0.84
CA THR A 85 -12.05 14.03 0.29
C THR A 85 -10.62 13.80 -0.20
N MET A 86 -9.69 13.49 0.69
CA MET A 86 -8.31 13.13 0.33
C MET A 86 -8.23 11.92 -0.63
N ASN A 87 -9.18 10.99 -0.55
CA ASN A 87 -9.31 9.86 -1.48
C ASN A 87 -10.79 9.63 -1.85
N PRO A 88 -11.31 10.27 -2.91
CA PRO A 88 -12.71 10.16 -3.31
C PRO A 88 -13.05 8.84 -4.01
N PHE A 89 -12.06 8.06 -4.48
CA PHE A 89 -12.29 6.89 -5.32
C PHE A 89 -13.19 5.82 -4.69
N PRO A 90 -13.02 5.40 -3.41
CA PRO A 90 -13.92 4.43 -2.79
C PRO A 90 -15.38 4.85 -2.80
N ALA A 91 -15.64 6.14 -2.50
CA ALA A 91 -17.00 6.68 -2.50
C ALA A 91 -17.61 6.76 -3.91
N ILE A 92 -16.80 7.05 -4.93
CA ILE A 92 -17.22 7.07 -6.33
C ILE A 92 -17.55 5.64 -6.80
N VAL A 93 -16.74 4.64 -6.45
CA VAL A 93 -17.02 3.24 -6.76
C VAL A 93 -18.32 2.79 -6.11
N ASP A 94 -18.48 3.05 -4.81
CA ASP A 94 -19.70 2.73 -4.08
C ASP A 94 -20.94 3.42 -4.67
N TYR A 95 -20.79 4.65 -5.12
CA TYR A 95 -21.87 5.41 -5.78
C TYR A 95 -22.33 4.74 -7.07
N PHE A 96 -21.44 4.43 -8.02
CA PHE A 96 -21.89 3.88 -9.31
C PHE A 96 -22.27 2.40 -9.22
N LEU A 97 -21.71 1.63 -8.29
CA LEU A 97 -22.15 0.26 -8.03
C LEU A 97 -23.58 0.20 -7.49
N LYS A 98 -24.07 1.24 -6.81
CA LYS A 98 -25.44 1.37 -6.31
C LYS A 98 -26.38 2.10 -7.25
N ASP A 99 -25.87 2.74 -8.31
CA ASP A 99 -26.70 3.49 -9.26
C ASP A 99 -27.52 2.51 -10.13
N PRO A 100 -28.85 2.61 -10.16
CA PRO A 100 -29.71 1.71 -10.94
C PRO A 100 -29.37 1.66 -12.44
N ARG A 101 -28.75 2.72 -12.98
CA ARG A 101 -28.29 2.75 -14.36
C ARG A 101 -27.16 1.77 -14.65
N TYR A 102 -26.34 1.48 -13.65
CA TYR A 102 -25.09 0.72 -13.80
C TYR A 102 -25.03 -0.57 -12.97
N ALA A 103 -25.74 -0.62 -11.85
CA ALA A 103 -25.69 -1.73 -10.88
C ALA A 103 -25.89 -3.12 -11.51
N ASN A 104 -26.73 -3.21 -12.54
CA ASN A 104 -27.04 -4.47 -13.23
C ASN A 104 -26.11 -4.80 -14.41
N LYS A 105 -25.10 -3.99 -14.70
CA LYS A 105 -24.13 -4.31 -15.77
C LYS A 105 -23.39 -5.60 -15.37
N PRO A 106 -23.20 -6.57 -16.31
CA PRO A 106 -22.51 -7.84 -16.02
C PRO A 106 -21.12 -7.65 -15.43
N ALA A 107 -20.40 -6.61 -15.88
CA ALA A 107 -19.05 -6.27 -15.40
C ALA A 107 -19.02 -5.91 -13.89
N PHE A 108 -20.14 -5.51 -13.30
CA PHE A 108 -20.21 -5.09 -11.89
C PHE A 108 -20.77 -6.16 -10.97
N GLN A 109 -21.29 -7.25 -11.50
CA GLN A 109 -21.88 -8.35 -10.70
C GLN A 109 -20.87 -8.95 -9.68
N PRO A 110 -19.58 -9.14 -9.98
CA PRO A 110 -18.62 -9.63 -8.99
C PRO A 110 -18.50 -8.74 -7.74
N TYR A 111 -18.74 -7.43 -7.87
CA TYR A 111 -18.59 -6.42 -6.81
C TYR A 111 -19.91 -6.12 -6.08
N GLN A 112 -21.05 -6.66 -6.53
CA GLN A 112 -22.33 -6.53 -5.86
C GLN A 112 -22.43 -7.41 -4.61
N PRO A 113 -23.34 -7.11 -3.65
CA PRO A 113 -23.56 -7.97 -2.49
C PRO A 113 -23.75 -9.44 -2.87
N GLY A 114 -22.93 -10.33 -2.32
CA GLY A 114 -22.90 -11.76 -2.65
C GLY A 114 -22.01 -12.15 -3.82
N GLY A 115 -21.43 -11.19 -4.53
CA GLY A 115 -20.41 -11.45 -5.55
C GLY A 115 -19.05 -11.80 -4.93
N GLU A 116 -18.22 -12.50 -5.67
CA GLU A 116 -16.91 -13.00 -5.22
C GLU A 116 -15.89 -11.87 -4.87
N ARG A 117 -16.12 -10.68 -5.40
CA ARG A 117 -15.27 -9.48 -5.23
C ARG A 117 -15.95 -8.36 -4.42
N CYS A 118 -17.05 -8.68 -3.69
CA CYS A 118 -17.85 -7.67 -3.01
C CYS A 118 -17.21 -7.10 -1.72
N GLU A 119 -16.20 -7.78 -1.14
CA GLU A 119 -15.62 -7.38 0.15
C GLU A 119 -14.09 -7.30 0.12
N PRO A 120 -13.55 -6.09 0.15
CA PRO A 120 -14.20 -4.78 -0.05
C PRO A 120 -14.30 -4.44 -1.55
N ALA A 121 -15.52 -4.19 -2.03
CA ALA A 121 -15.79 -3.99 -3.46
C ALA A 121 -14.92 -2.91 -4.12
N CYS A 122 -14.74 -1.76 -3.45
CA CYS A 122 -13.96 -0.64 -4.00
C CYS A 122 -12.46 -0.98 -4.15
N VAL A 123 -11.88 -1.72 -3.21
CA VAL A 123 -10.48 -2.14 -3.26
C VAL A 123 -10.28 -3.17 -4.36
N ASN A 124 -11.14 -4.18 -4.41
CA ASN A 124 -11.09 -5.21 -5.44
C ASN A 124 -11.29 -4.61 -6.83
N PHE A 125 -12.25 -3.68 -6.98
CA PHE A 125 -12.47 -2.97 -8.24
C PHE A 125 -11.24 -2.15 -8.68
N TYR A 126 -10.57 -1.47 -7.73
CA TYR A 126 -9.33 -0.76 -8.03
C TYR A 126 -8.27 -1.71 -8.60
N TRP A 127 -8.04 -2.82 -7.93
CA TRP A 127 -7.04 -3.79 -8.37
C TRP A 127 -7.34 -4.43 -9.72
N ASP A 128 -8.60 -4.72 -9.98
CA ASP A 128 -9.01 -5.42 -11.19
C ASP A 128 -9.09 -4.49 -12.41
N MET A 129 -9.39 -3.18 -12.20
CA MET A 129 -9.69 -2.26 -13.29
C MET A 129 -8.76 -1.05 -13.37
N CYS A 130 -8.19 -0.59 -12.25
CA CYS A 130 -7.50 0.70 -12.17
C CYS A 130 -6.01 0.61 -11.83
N SER A 131 -5.50 -0.56 -11.46
CA SER A 131 -4.07 -0.78 -11.22
C SER A 131 -3.30 -0.89 -12.54
N ALA A 132 -1.96 -0.79 -12.49
CA ALA A 132 -1.10 -0.84 -13.68
C ALA A 132 -1.36 -2.09 -14.53
N GLY A 133 -1.47 -1.90 -15.84
CA GLY A 133 -1.79 -2.95 -16.80
C GLY A 133 -3.29 -3.16 -17.06
N ASN A 134 -4.18 -2.52 -16.28
CA ASN A 134 -5.63 -2.67 -16.41
C ASN A 134 -6.27 -1.51 -17.20
N PRO A 135 -7.49 -1.71 -17.75
CA PRO A 135 -8.10 -0.76 -18.71
C PRO A 135 -8.27 0.67 -18.20
N CYS A 136 -8.62 0.83 -16.92
CA CYS A 136 -8.88 2.14 -16.31
C CYS A 136 -7.68 2.68 -15.52
N TYR A 137 -6.49 2.13 -15.74
CA TYR A 137 -5.28 2.63 -15.13
C TYR A 137 -4.99 4.08 -15.53
N VAL A 138 -4.68 4.90 -14.54
CA VAL A 138 -4.17 6.26 -14.73
C VAL A 138 -2.90 6.39 -13.91
N HIS A 139 -1.81 6.72 -14.58
CA HIS A 139 -0.53 6.98 -13.91
C HIS A 139 -0.66 8.14 -12.92
N VAL A 140 -0.26 7.90 -11.68
CA VAL A 140 -0.13 8.92 -10.64
C VAL A 140 1.36 9.23 -10.51
N PRO A 141 1.80 10.49 -10.63
CA PRO A 141 3.23 10.83 -10.55
C PRO A 141 3.68 10.90 -9.07
N TYR A 142 3.67 9.75 -8.39
CA TYR A 142 4.19 9.63 -7.03
C TYR A 142 5.69 9.98 -6.97
N PRO A 143 6.23 10.33 -5.80
CA PRO A 143 7.67 10.45 -5.59
C PRO A 143 8.42 9.20 -6.06
N SER A 144 9.67 9.35 -6.46
CA SER A 144 10.49 8.18 -6.78
C SER A 144 10.79 7.34 -5.53
N LEU A 145 11.03 6.05 -5.73
CA LEU A 145 11.45 5.14 -4.66
C LEU A 145 12.71 5.70 -3.97
N GLN A 146 13.72 6.11 -4.74
CA GLN A 146 14.97 6.64 -4.21
C GLN A 146 14.76 7.89 -3.35
N GLU A 147 14.01 8.88 -3.84
CA GLU A 147 13.69 10.11 -3.09
C GLU A 147 13.00 9.79 -1.75
N THR A 148 12.04 8.86 -1.77
CA THR A 148 11.31 8.46 -0.56
C THR A 148 12.22 7.77 0.46
N VAL A 149 13.10 6.88 0.00
CA VAL A 149 14.09 6.19 0.85
C VAL A 149 15.06 7.20 1.49
N GLU A 150 15.58 8.14 0.70
CA GLU A 150 16.46 9.20 1.20
C GLU A 150 15.77 9.99 2.33
N HIS A 151 14.51 10.37 2.17
CA HIS A 151 13.76 11.09 3.23
C HIS A 151 13.44 10.23 4.46
N ILE A 152 13.23 8.92 4.29
CA ILE A 152 13.07 7.99 5.42
C ILE A 152 14.36 7.97 6.24
N HIS A 153 15.53 7.83 5.60
CA HIS A 153 16.83 7.83 6.26
C HIS A 153 17.15 9.18 6.90
N GLU A 154 16.91 10.30 6.21
CA GLU A 154 17.07 11.64 6.79
C GLU A 154 16.22 11.88 8.04
N ALA A 155 15.10 11.18 8.14
CA ALA A 155 14.23 11.22 9.32
C ALA A 155 14.62 10.21 10.42
N GLY A 156 15.75 9.48 10.27
CA GLY A 156 16.26 8.47 11.20
C GLY A 156 15.47 7.17 11.17
N GLY A 157 14.88 6.82 10.02
CA GLY A 157 14.11 5.60 9.84
C GLY A 157 14.78 4.59 8.93
N ILE A 158 14.25 3.36 8.90
CA ILE A 158 14.64 2.29 7.98
C ILE A 158 13.57 2.09 6.92
N ALA A 159 13.99 1.81 5.68
CA ALA A 159 13.12 1.67 4.51
C ALA A 159 12.95 0.20 4.11
N ILE A 160 11.70 -0.29 4.09
CA ILE A 160 11.36 -1.68 3.77
C ILE A 160 10.40 -1.72 2.57
N ILE A 161 10.65 -2.61 1.59
CA ILE A 161 9.68 -2.85 0.51
C ILE A 161 8.45 -3.56 1.10
N ALA A 162 7.25 -2.95 0.95
CA ALA A 162 5.99 -3.53 1.41
C ALA A 162 5.49 -4.61 0.42
N HIS A 163 4.89 -5.68 0.93
CA HIS A 163 4.16 -6.72 0.19
C HIS A 163 4.62 -6.92 -1.28
N PRO A 164 5.87 -7.31 -1.52
CA PRO A 164 6.55 -7.25 -2.82
C PRO A 164 6.01 -8.21 -3.90
N PHE A 165 5.05 -9.08 -3.58
CA PHE A 165 4.62 -10.21 -4.40
C PHE A 165 4.26 -9.87 -5.86
N ARG A 166 3.72 -8.69 -6.12
CA ARG A 166 3.27 -8.29 -7.47
C ARG A 166 4.42 -7.88 -8.38
N ASN A 167 5.37 -7.15 -7.83
CA ASN A 167 6.38 -6.45 -8.62
C ASN A 167 7.73 -7.17 -8.63
N PHE A 168 7.99 -8.03 -7.63
CA PHE A 168 9.32 -8.56 -7.38
C PHE A 168 9.40 -10.09 -7.30
N PHE A 169 8.27 -10.82 -7.25
CA PHE A 169 8.30 -12.28 -7.19
C PHE A 169 8.91 -12.86 -8.47
N HIS A 170 10.00 -13.63 -8.34
CA HIS A 170 10.82 -14.12 -9.43
C HIS A 170 11.35 -13.02 -10.39
N GLN A 171 11.58 -11.80 -9.85
CA GLN A 171 12.15 -10.67 -10.56
C GLN A 171 13.44 -10.20 -9.84
N GLU A 172 14.42 -11.11 -9.70
CA GLU A 172 15.62 -10.88 -8.88
C GLU A 172 16.39 -9.62 -9.32
N GLU A 173 16.65 -9.44 -10.62
CA GLU A 173 17.34 -8.25 -11.13
C GLU A 173 16.63 -6.94 -10.76
N ARG A 174 15.31 -6.95 -10.80
CA ARG A 174 14.50 -5.79 -10.41
C ARG A 174 14.57 -5.54 -8.92
N LEU A 175 14.52 -6.61 -8.12
CA LEU A 175 14.63 -6.52 -6.66
C LEU A 175 16.00 -6.01 -6.23
N GLU A 176 17.08 -6.54 -6.81
CA GLU A 176 18.46 -6.05 -6.60
C GLU A 176 18.61 -4.57 -6.95
N LYS A 177 18.03 -4.16 -8.09
CA LYS A 177 18.03 -2.75 -8.51
C LYS A 177 17.27 -1.86 -7.52
N ALA A 178 16.14 -2.33 -6.95
CA ALA A 178 15.41 -1.58 -5.95
C ALA A 178 16.22 -1.46 -4.64
N LEU A 179 16.80 -2.57 -4.17
CA LEU A 179 17.67 -2.58 -2.98
C LEU A 179 18.89 -1.66 -3.15
N SER A 180 19.45 -1.57 -4.36
CA SER A 180 20.58 -0.66 -4.63
C SER A 180 20.24 0.83 -4.48
N GLN A 181 18.95 1.20 -4.34
CA GLN A 181 18.51 2.56 -4.05
C GLN A 181 18.44 2.88 -2.54
N GLY A 182 19.06 2.06 -1.71
CA GLY A 182 19.15 2.28 -0.26
C GLY A 182 18.08 1.59 0.56
N ILE A 183 17.29 0.69 -0.02
CA ILE A 183 16.32 -0.12 0.73
C ILE A 183 17.05 -1.03 1.74
N ASP A 184 16.60 -1.02 3.00
CA ASP A 184 17.20 -1.77 4.10
C ASP A 184 16.68 -3.20 4.20
N GLY A 185 15.48 -3.46 3.67
CA GLY A 185 14.88 -4.78 3.77
C GLY A 185 13.58 -4.99 3.01
N ILE A 186 12.94 -6.12 3.29
CA ILE A 186 11.76 -6.60 2.56
C ILE A 186 10.71 -7.11 3.56
N GLU A 187 9.43 -6.79 3.36
CA GLU A 187 8.32 -7.44 4.04
C GLU A 187 8.16 -8.87 3.47
N ALA A 188 8.88 -9.82 4.08
CA ALA A 188 8.93 -11.18 3.60
C ALA A 188 7.61 -11.93 3.84
N TYR A 189 6.91 -11.59 4.91
CA TYR A 189 5.64 -12.19 5.29
C TYR A 189 4.52 -11.16 5.27
N SER A 190 3.52 -11.42 4.42
CA SER A 190 2.35 -10.56 4.26
C SER A 190 1.10 -11.40 4.02
N ASN A 191 -0.07 -10.90 4.41
CA ASN A 191 -1.35 -11.55 4.12
C ASN A 191 -1.64 -11.75 2.63
N TYR A 192 -0.91 -11.05 1.77
CA TYR A 192 -1.07 -11.17 0.31
C TYR A 192 -0.20 -12.25 -0.31
N HIS A 193 0.78 -12.74 0.45
CA HIS A 193 1.72 -13.74 -0.05
C HIS A 193 1.15 -15.14 0.09
N THR A 194 1.42 -15.96 -0.91
CA THR A 194 1.34 -17.41 -0.76
C THR A 194 2.48 -17.90 0.12
N ARG A 195 2.38 -19.14 0.62
CA ARG A 195 3.48 -19.76 1.37
C ARG A 195 4.79 -19.79 0.57
N GLU A 196 4.70 -20.07 -0.74
CA GLU A 196 5.85 -20.06 -1.63
C GLU A 196 6.52 -18.69 -1.70
N GLN A 197 5.72 -17.61 -1.80
CA GLN A 197 6.23 -16.25 -1.82
C GLN A 197 6.87 -15.85 -0.50
N ASN A 198 6.29 -16.21 0.64
CA ASN A 198 6.88 -15.97 1.95
C ASN A 198 8.27 -16.60 2.05
N LEU A 199 8.39 -17.90 1.72
CA LEU A 199 9.66 -18.64 1.77
C LEU A 199 10.68 -18.07 0.78
N TYR A 200 10.26 -17.66 -0.41
CA TYR A 200 11.12 -17.02 -1.40
C TYR A 200 11.76 -15.74 -0.85
N TYR A 201 10.95 -14.85 -0.24
CA TYR A 201 11.48 -13.61 0.32
C TYR A 201 12.28 -13.81 1.59
N GLU A 202 11.94 -14.80 2.43
CA GLU A 202 12.75 -15.19 3.57
C GLU A 202 14.15 -15.66 3.15
N ASP A 203 14.23 -16.60 2.20
CA ASP A 203 15.50 -17.10 1.63
C ASP A 203 16.30 -15.96 1.01
N TYR A 204 15.64 -15.10 0.25
CA TYR A 204 16.25 -13.94 -0.37
C TYR A 204 16.86 -12.99 0.67
N CYS A 205 16.13 -12.63 1.72
CA CYS A 205 16.63 -11.75 2.79
C CYS A 205 17.83 -12.37 3.51
N GLN A 206 17.79 -13.66 3.82
CA GLN A 206 18.90 -14.37 4.47
C GLN A 206 20.15 -14.39 3.58
N LYS A 207 20.00 -14.73 2.31
CA LYS A 207 21.08 -14.81 1.33
C LYS A 207 21.75 -13.47 1.07
N HIS A 208 20.98 -12.38 1.01
CA HIS A 208 21.48 -11.05 0.69
C HIS A 208 21.74 -10.19 1.93
N HIS A 209 21.54 -10.72 3.12
CA HIS A 209 21.77 -10.04 4.42
C HIS A 209 21.02 -8.71 4.54
N VAL A 210 19.78 -8.65 4.02
CA VAL A 210 18.89 -7.50 4.17
C VAL A 210 17.87 -7.76 5.29
N LEU A 211 17.33 -6.70 5.86
CA LEU A 211 16.35 -6.82 6.94
C LEU A 211 15.08 -7.50 6.45
N MET A 212 14.41 -8.18 7.36
CA MET A 212 13.11 -8.81 7.11
C MET A 212 12.06 -8.23 8.05
N SER A 213 10.90 -7.92 7.51
CA SER A 213 9.72 -7.57 8.29
C SER A 213 8.53 -8.47 7.97
N CYS A 214 7.50 -8.35 8.79
CA CYS A 214 6.24 -9.05 8.64
C CYS A 214 5.10 -8.04 8.85
N GLY A 215 4.06 -8.08 8.01
CA GLY A 215 2.95 -7.16 8.12
C GLY A 215 1.62 -7.76 7.72
N SER A 216 0.54 -7.38 8.42
CA SER A 216 -0.81 -7.79 8.08
C SER A 216 -1.47 -6.84 7.07
N ASP A 217 -0.93 -5.66 6.88
CA ASP A 217 -1.56 -4.57 6.13
C ASP A 217 -2.99 -4.28 6.63
N PHE A 218 -3.15 -4.28 7.96
CA PHE A 218 -4.44 -4.07 8.62
C PHE A 218 -4.94 -2.64 8.42
N HIS A 219 -6.16 -2.51 7.89
CA HIS A 219 -6.81 -1.22 7.61
C HIS A 219 -8.19 -1.09 8.29
N GLY A 220 -8.44 -1.87 9.33
CA GLY A 220 -9.70 -1.86 10.04
C GLY A 220 -10.89 -2.10 9.11
N LYS A 221 -11.88 -1.20 9.15
CA LYS A 221 -13.11 -1.32 8.34
C LYS A 221 -12.89 -1.25 6.82
N MET A 222 -11.76 -0.73 6.36
CA MET A 222 -11.44 -0.65 4.93
C MET A 222 -11.05 -2.02 4.35
N LYS A 223 -10.45 -2.89 5.15
CA LYS A 223 -10.07 -4.25 4.77
C LYS A 223 -10.54 -5.24 5.86
N PRO A 224 -11.84 -5.49 6.00
CA PRO A 224 -12.43 -6.18 7.15
C PRO A 224 -12.01 -7.64 7.29
N LYS A 225 -11.52 -8.28 6.22
CA LYS A 225 -11.02 -9.66 6.21
C LYS A 225 -9.61 -9.79 6.76
N ILE A 226 -8.87 -8.68 6.84
CA ILE A 226 -7.49 -8.69 7.35
C ILE A 226 -7.53 -8.41 8.85
N GLN A 227 -7.01 -9.34 9.63
CA GLN A 227 -6.95 -9.23 11.08
C GLN A 227 -5.60 -8.67 11.53
N LEU A 228 -5.60 -7.94 12.62
CA LEU A 228 -4.36 -7.44 13.21
C LEU A 228 -3.50 -8.59 13.70
N GLY A 229 -2.23 -8.62 13.26
CA GLY A 229 -1.27 -9.67 13.64
C GLY A 229 -1.35 -10.95 12.81
N GLU A 230 -2.23 -11.03 11.82
CA GLU A 230 -2.28 -12.14 10.86
C GLU A 230 -1.45 -11.79 9.62
N TYR A 231 -0.28 -12.37 9.49
CA TYR A 231 0.66 -12.08 8.37
C TYR A 231 1.28 -13.35 7.75
N GLY A 232 0.67 -14.52 7.98
CA GLY A 232 1.07 -15.77 7.32
C GLY A 232 2.43 -16.34 7.76
N TYR A 233 3.01 -15.85 8.87
CA TYR A 233 4.27 -16.37 9.39
C TYR A 233 4.07 -17.69 10.13
N GLU A 234 4.74 -18.75 9.70
CA GLU A 234 4.72 -20.08 10.30
C GLU A 234 6.11 -20.52 10.84
N GLY A 235 7.09 -19.62 10.84
CA GLY A 235 8.48 -19.95 11.16
C GLY A 235 8.82 -19.92 12.64
N HIS A 236 10.04 -20.43 12.95
CA HIS A 236 10.57 -20.48 14.31
C HIS A 236 11.56 -19.33 14.63
N HIS A 237 11.72 -18.35 13.71
CA HIS A 237 12.73 -17.29 13.80
C HIS A 237 12.18 -15.92 14.16
N ALA A 238 10.91 -15.81 14.56
CA ALA A 238 10.25 -14.53 14.86
C ALA A 238 11.06 -13.66 15.85
N GLU A 239 11.61 -14.26 16.89
CA GLU A 239 12.42 -13.53 17.86
C GLU A 239 13.71 -12.99 17.24
N ILE A 240 14.38 -13.77 16.39
CA ILE A 240 15.62 -13.35 15.71
C ILE A 240 15.32 -12.19 14.75
N ILE A 241 14.24 -12.31 13.95
CA ILE A 241 13.77 -11.27 13.03
C ILE A 241 13.49 -9.98 13.80
N LEU A 242 12.74 -10.08 14.90
CA LEU A 242 12.40 -8.96 15.76
C LEU A 242 13.66 -8.29 16.34
N GLN A 243 14.61 -9.07 16.85
CA GLN A 243 15.84 -8.54 17.43
C GLN A 243 16.71 -7.82 16.38
N GLN A 244 16.86 -8.39 15.18
CA GLN A 244 17.58 -7.74 14.09
C GLN A 244 16.93 -6.43 13.69
N PHE A 245 15.61 -6.41 13.58
CA PHE A 245 14.82 -5.22 13.24
C PHE A 245 14.94 -4.13 14.32
N LEU A 246 14.81 -4.51 15.60
CA LEU A 246 14.94 -3.57 16.71
C LEU A 246 16.37 -3.04 16.88
N HIS A 247 17.38 -3.84 16.51
CA HIS A 247 18.77 -3.43 16.51
C HIS A 247 19.03 -2.38 15.41
N ALA A 248 18.49 -2.58 14.21
CA ALA A 248 18.58 -1.60 13.14
C ALA A 248 17.97 -0.26 13.55
N LEU A 249 16.77 -0.27 14.14
CA LEU A 249 16.09 0.94 14.64
C LEU A 249 16.83 1.65 15.81
N ALA A 250 17.78 1.03 16.45
CA ALA A 250 18.51 1.61 17.59
C ALA A 250 19.86 2.23 17.18
N ASN A 251 20.35 1.91 15.99
CA ASN A 251 21.68 2.32 15.50
C ASN A 251 21.63 3.47 14.48
N ASP A 252 20.45 3.87 14.04
CA ASP A 252 20.15 5.05 13.24
C ASP A 252 19.60 6.18 14.13
#